data_7c99d30f58c804561eb4fd482a1d45ac
#
_entry.id   7c99d30f58c804561eb4fd482a1d45ac
#
_cell.length_a   1.000
_cell.length_b   1.000
_cell.length_c   1.000
_cell.angle_alpha   90.00
_cell.angle_beta   90.00
_cell.angle_gamma   90.00
#
_symmetry.space_group_name_H-M   'P 1'
#
loop_
_entity.id
_entity.type
_entity.pdbx_description
1 polymer ?
#
loop_
_entity_poly.entity_id
_entity_poly.type
_entity_poly.pdbx_seq_one_letter_code
_entity_poly.pdbx_strand_id
1 'polypeptide(L)'
;MRKKQLTHDPVIEPQNKNSLLHECQEMYFNAKNIFADEDVHHFGKLLFSLVLINALGGSISGIYNLQLLHSPFFQLSFSQSLLILEAVTILSMVWASLTPHDYFSKQSLHHILLWIAGGLTMLGLTNILVHWDFLSLLLITFLGYLVAKINPKVSSLLMSKLPAEKLASTSSFLGLMVSFAMPLGTALFSSLAIWSLPLAWGIFAILGFTTLLLTTK
;
A
#
# COMPACT_ATOMS: atom_id res chain seq x y z
N MET A 1 18.83 3.90 -57.09
CA MET A 1 18.82 2.78 -56.12
C MET A 1 19.54 3.22 -54.83
N ARG A 2 18.78 3.54 -53.73
CA ARG A 2 19.36 3.90 -52.44
C ARG A 2 19.48 2.62 -51.59
N LYS A 3 20.71 2.22 -51.24
CA LYS A 3 20.98 1.13 -50.30
C LYS A 3 20.51 1.60 -48.90
N LYS A 4 19.50 0.92 -48.32
CA LYS A 4 19.16 0.99 -46.93
C LYS A 4 20.32 0.44 -46.09
N GLN A 5 20.98 1.25 -45.28
CA GLN A 5 21.87 0.79 -44.24
C GLN A 5 20.99 0.14 -43.16
N LEU A 6 21.17 -1.14 -42.95
CA LEU A 6 20.68 -1.88 -41.78
C LEU A 6 21.43 -1.31 -40.56
N THR A 7 20.72 -0.63 -39.70
CA THR A 7 21.23 -0.25 -38.39
C THR A 7 21.46 -1.54 -37.58
N HIS A 8 22.68 -1.72 -37.15
CA HIS A 8 23.07 -2.78 -36.20
C HIS A 8 22.17 -2.66 -34.96
N ASP A 9 21.41 -3.71 -34.66
CA ASP A 9 20.79 -3.86 -33.33
C ASP A 9 21.90 -3.92 -32.28
N PRO A 10 21.77 -3.18 -31.17
CA PRO A 10 22.75 -3.26 -30.11
C PRO A 10 22.76 -4.69 -29.53
N VAL A 11 23.93 -5.32 -29.58
CA VAL A 11 24.17 -6.62 -28.93
C VAL A 11 23.87 -6.45 -27.45
N ILE A 12 22.82 -7.08 -26.95
CA ILE A 12 22.51 -7.16 -25.53
C ILE A 12 23.60 -8.05 -24.90
N GLU A 13 24.60 -7.44 -24.28
CA GLU A 13 25.59 -8.15 -23.50
C GLU A 13 24.88 -8.92 -22.36
N PRO A 14 25.29 -10.18 -22.06
CA PRO A 14 24.71 -10.94 -20.96
C PRO A 14 25.01 -10.23 -19.65
N GLN A 15 23.96 -9.72 -19.01
CA GLN A 15 24.02 -9.05 -17.71
C GLN A 15 24.64 -9.98 -16.66
N ASN A 16 25.78 -9.59 -16.12
CA ASN A 16 26.50 -10.34 -15.10
C ASN A 16 25.67 -10.40 -13.81
N LYS A 17 25.53 -11.57 -13.17
CA LYS A 17 24.71 -11.77 -11.94
C LYS A 17 25.07 -10.82 -10.78
N ASN A 18 26.29 -10.31 -10.74
CA ASN A 18 26.71 -9.28 -9.79
C ASN A 18 26.12 -7.90 -10.09
N SER A 19 25.59 -7.66 -11.25
CA SER A 19 24.96 -6.42 -11.69
C SER A 19 23.58 -6.22 -11.03
N LEU A 20 22.77 -7.25 -10.85
CA LEU A 20 21.40 -7.13 -10.31
C LEU A 20 21.37 -6.61 -8.87
N LEU A 21 22.26 -7.11 -8.00
CA LEU A 21 22.35 -6.61 -6.62
C LEU A 21 22.84 -5.15 -6.59
N HIS A 22 23.78 -4.81 -7.46
CA HIS A 22 24.30 -3.46 -7.58
C HIS A 22 23.20 -2.51 -8.11
N GLU A 23 22.46 -2.93 -9.13
CA GLU A 23 21.31 -2.16 -9.65
C GLU A 23 20.23 -1.95 -8.59
N CYS A 24 19.87 -2.98 -7.82
CA CYS A 24 18.95 -2.86 -6.70
C CYS A 24 19.45 -1.88 -5.63
N GLN A 25 20.75 -1.91 -5.33
CA GLN A 25 21.35 -0.96 -4.40
C GLN A 25 21.31 0.47 -4.94
N GLU A 26 21.62 0.68 -6.21
CA GLU A 26 21.52 2.00 -6.85
C GLU A 26 20.09 2.53 -6.84
N MET A 27 19.10 1.69 -7.18
CA MET A 27 17.68 2.06 -7.13
C MET A 27 17.25 2.43 -5.71
N TYR A 28 17.69 1.68 -4.70
CA TYR A 28 17.45 2.00 -3.29
C TYR A 28 18.08 3.34 -2.89
N PHE A 29 19.35 3.59 -3.29
CA PHE A 29 20.02 4.86 -3.01
C PHE A 29 19.37 6.05 -3.72
N ASN A 30 18.95 5.86 -4.97
CA ASN A 30 18.23 6.91 -5.71
C ASN A 30 16.87 7.21 -5.03
N ALA A 31 16.12 6.19 -4.64
CA ALA A 31 14.89 6.35 -3.87
C ALA A 31 15.15 7.06 -2.53
N LYS A 32 16.17 6.65 -1.78
CA LYS A 32 16.55 7.28 -0.51
C LYS A 32 16.83 8.78 -0.65
N ASN A 33 17.56 9.18 -1.69
CA ASN A 33 17.91 10.58 -1.92
C ASN A 33 16.69 11.45 -2.25
N ILE A 34 15.67 10.88 -2.90
CA ILE A 34 14.44 11.61 -3.23
C ILE A 34 13.66 11.98 -1.98
N PHE A 35 13.56 11.04 -1.05
CA PHE A 35 12.79 11.22 0.18
C PHE A 35 13.59 11.94 1.27
N ALA A 36 14.90 12.12 1.12
CA ALA A 36 15.76 12.79 2.11
C ALA A 36 15.41 14.27 2.31
N ASP A 37 14.90 14.95 1.28
CA ASP A 37 14.53 16.37 1.33
C ASP A 37 13.15 16.66 1.96
N GLU A 38 12.33 15.64 2.24
CA GLU A 38 11.01 15.81 2.86
C GLU A 38 11.02 15.57 4.39
N ASP A 39 12.05 16.02 5.11
CA ASP A 39 12.24 15.79 6.56
C ASP A 39 12.26 14.30 6.98
N VAL A 40 12.44 13.41 6.03
CA VAL A 40 12.44 11.96 6.29
C VAL A 40 13.88 11.53 6.57
N HIS A 41 14.36 11.79 7.77
CA HIS A 41 15.68 11.30 8.24
C HIS A 41 15.82 9.77 8.16
N HIS A 42 14.74 9.03 7.85
CA HIS A 42 14.71 7.57 7.91
C HIS A 42 13.95 6.96 6.74
N PHE A 43 14.45 7.14 5.51
CA PHE A 43 13.86 6.54 4.30
C PHE A 43 13.51 5.06 4.44
N GLY A 44 14.38 4.28 5.10
CA GLY A 44 14.11 2.86 5.34
C GLY A 44 12.85 2.60 6.16
N LYS A 45 12.56 3.45 7.16
CA LYS A 45 11.33 3.34 7.97
C LYS A 45 10.10 3.70 7.16
N LEU A 46 10.19 4.75 6.32
CA LEU A 46 9.09 5.15 5.44
C LEU A 46 8.78 4.05 4.42
N LEU A 47 9.79 3.50 3.76
CA LEU A 47 9.61 2.40 2.80
C LEU A 47 9.01 1.17 3.49
N PHE A 48 9.52 0.80 4.66
CA PHE A 48 9.00 -0.32 5.43
C PHE A 48 7.55 -0.09 5.87
N SER A 49 7.20 1.13 6.28
CA SER A 49 5.82 1.52 6.60
C SER A 49 4.91 1.42 5.38
N LEU A 50 5.36 1.85 4.21
CA LEU A 50 4.61 1.69 2.94
C LEU A 50 4.37 0.21 2.61
N VAL A 51 5.38 -0.63 2.76
CA VAL A 51 5.28 -2.08 2.54
C VAL A 51 4.28 -2.70 3.52
N LEU A 52 4.37 -2.37 4.81
CA LEU A 52 3.44 -2.87 5.84
C LEU A 52 2.00 -2.39 5.59
N ILE A 53 1.79 -1.13 5.25
CA ILE A 53 0.46 -0.58 4.92
C ILE A 53 -0.15 -1.33 3.75
N ASN A 54 0.64 -1.62 2.70
CA ASN A 54 0.14 -2.37 1.56
C ASN A 54 -0.14 -3.84 1.90
N ALA A 55 0.71 -4.48 2.71
CA ALA A 55 0.45 -5.83 3.20
C ALA A 55 -0.86 -5.91 4.01
N LEU A 56 -1.05 -4.97 4.94
CA LEU A 56 -2.26 -4.88 5.76
C LEU A 56 -3.49 -4.50 4.91
N GLY A 57 -3.35 -3.54 3.98
CA GLY A 57 -4.42 -3.14 3.08
C GLY A 57 -4.94 -4.30 2.23
N GLY A 58 -4.04 -5.09 1.63
CA GLY A 58 -4.40 -6.30 0.89
C GLY A 58 -5.05 -7.38 1.77
N SER A 59 -4.69 -7.44 3.05
CA SER A 59 -5.21 -8.43 3.99
C SER A 59 -6.68 -8.19 4.39
N ILE A 60 -7.16 -6.96 4.31
CA ILE A 60 -8.52 -6.57 4.73
C ILE A 60 -9.56 -7.46 4.02
N SER A 61 -9.54 -7.50 2.69
CA SER A 61 -10.48 -8.34 1.92
C SER A 61 -10.34 -9.82 2.28
N GLY A 62 -9.11 -10.32 2.48
CA GLY A 62 -8.85 -11.70 2.86
C GLY A 62 -9.48 -12.09 4.20
N ILE A 63 -9.32 -11.26 5.23
CA ILE A 63 -9.90 -11.50 6.56
C ILE A 63 -11.42 -11.35 6.51
N TYR A 64 -11.93 -10.28 5.87
CA TYR A 64 -13.38 -10.06 5.79
C TYR A 64 -14.10 -11.15 5.00
N ASN A 65 -13.53 -11.69 3.94
CA ASN A 65 -14.13 -12.80 3.21
C ASN A 65 -14.43 -13.99 4.13
N LEU A 66 -13.54 -14.31 5.06
CA LEU A 66 -13.74 -15.37 6.04
C LEU A 66 -14.68 -14.97 7.18
N GLN A 67 -14.58 -13.72 7.64
CA GLN A 67 -15.46 -13.20 8.69
C GLN A 67 -16.93 -13.16 8.23
N LEU A 68 -17.19 -12.66 7.02
CA LEU A 68 -18.54 -12.50 6.48
C LEU A 68 -19.24 -13.84 6.20
N LEU A 69 -18.49 -14.94 6.07
CA LEU A 69 -19.09 -16.30 6.01
C LEU A 69 -19.78 -16.67 7.31
N HIS A 70 -19.26 -16.19 8.46
CA HIS A 70 -19.79 -16.53 9.79
C HIS A 70 -20.62 -15.41 10.39
N SER A 71 -20.29 -14.17 10.07
CA SER A 71 -20.90 -12.95 10.63
C SER A 71 -21.07 -11.91 9.53
N PRO A 72 -22.11 -12.05 8.68
CA PRO A 72 -22.36 -11.10 7.60
C PRO A 72 -22.83 -9.75 8.15
N PHE A 73 -22.50 -8.66 7.47
CA PHE A 73 -22.92 -7.30 7.86
C PHE A 73 -24.44 -7.18 7.95
N PHE A 74 -24.92 -6.57 8.99
CA PHE A 74 -26.35 -6.24 9.19
C PHE A 74 -27.29 -7.45 9.02
N GLN A 75 -26.81 -8.66 9.28
CA GLN A 75 -27.54 -9.92 9.07
C GLN A 75 -27.98 -10.16 7.60
N LEU A 76 -27.29 -9.54 6.65
CA LEU A 76 -27.49 -9.76 5.22
C LEU A 76 -26.86 -11.10 4.79
N SER A 77 -27.10 -11.49 3.52
CA SER A 77 -26.37 -12.63 2.98
C SER A 77 -24.87 -12.34 2.81
N PHE A 78 -24.04 -13.40 2.75
CA PHE A 78 -22.60 -13.26 2.46
C PHE A 78 -22.34 -12.42 1.21
N SER A 79 -23.04 -12.72 0.11
CA SER A 79 -22.86 -12.00 -1.16
C SER A 79 -23.22 -10.53 -1.07
N GLN A 80 -24.27 -10.18 -0.33
CA GLN A 80 -24.67 -8.78 -0.12
C GLN A 80 -23.65 -8.05 0.76
N SER A 81 -23.16 -8.68 1.81
CA SER A 81 -22.13 -8.10 2.69
C SER A 81 -20.82 -7.87 1.94
N LEU A 82 -20.41 -8.81 1.10
CA LEU A 82 -19.24 -8.69 0.25
C LEU A 82 -19.41 -7.57 -0.77
N LEU A 83 -20.58 -7.47 -1.40
CA LEU A 83 -20.89 -6.37 -2.33
C LEU A 83 -20.80 -5.01 -1.64
N ILE A 84 -21.29 -4.88 -0.41
CA ILE A 84 -21.20 -3.64 0.36
C ILE A 84 -19.73 -3.31 0.65
N LEU A 85 -18.94 -4.28 1.09
CA LEU A 85 -17.52 -4.11 1.39
C LEU A 85 -16.76 -3.58 0.16
N GLU A 86 -16.91 -4.25 -0.97
CA GLU A 86 -16.22 -3.88 -2.21
C GLU A 86 -16.74 -2.53 -2.78
N ALA A 87 -18.04 -2.31 -2.76
CA ALA A 87 -18.63 -1.06 -3.21
C ALA A 87 -18.15 0.14 -2.38
N VAL A 88 -18.14 0.01 -1.06
CA VAL A 88 -17.64 1.06 -0.15
C VAL A 88 -16.18 1.36 -0.41
N THR A 89 -15.36 0.33 -0.60
CA THR A 89 -13.93 0.48 -0.91
C THR A 89 -13.71 1.21 -2.23
N ILE A 90 -14.38 0.77 -3.31
CA ILE A 90 -14.25 1.39 -4.63
C ILE A 90 -14.78 2.83 -4.62
N LEU A 91 -15.95 3.07 -4.04
CA LEU A 91 -16.54 4.40 -3.98
C LEU A 91 -15.68 5.38 -3.18
N SER A 92 -15.03 4.94 -2.10
CA SER A 92 -14.10 5.76 -1.33
C SER A 92 -12.87 6.17 -2.15
N MET A 93 -12.33 5.25 -2.96
CA MET A 93 -11.21 5.53 -3.86
C MET A 93 -11.61 6.50 -4.98
N VAL A 94 -12.79 6.31 -5.57
CA VAL A 94 -13.34 7.22 -6.58
C VAL A 94 -13.52 8.61 -5.98
N TRP A 95 -14.12 8.72 -4.79
CA TRP A 95 -14.27 10.00 -4.10
C TRP A 95 -12.93 10.69 -3.85
N ALA A 96 -11.93 9.94 -3.39
CA ALA A 96 -10.58 10.48 -3.21
C ALA A 96 -10.00 11.06 -4.51
N SER A 97 -10.24 10.41 -5.64
CA SER A 97 -9.78 10.86 -6.96
C SER A 97 -10.51 12.13 -7.43
N LEU A 98 -11.79 12.28 -7.07
CA LEU A 98 -12.60 13.46 -7.40
C LEU A 98 -12.28 14.69 -6.52
N THR A 99 -11.54 14.52 -5.43
CA THR A 99 -11.18 15.59 -4.49
C THR A 99 -9.67 15.86 -4.46
N PRO A 100 -9.05 16.31 -5.58
CA PRO A 100 -7.59 16.45 -5.66
C PRO A 100 -7.01 17.56 -4.78
N HIS A 101 -7.82 18.53 -4.32
CA HIS A 101 -7.38 19.71 -3.58
C HIS A 101 -7.91 19.76 -2.13
N ASP A 102 -8.27 18.61 -1.56
CA ASP A 102 -8.77 18.52 -0.20
C ASP A 102 -7.66 18.69 0.87
N TYR A 103 -8.06 18.64 2.13
CA TYR A 103 -7.14 18.75 3.28
C TYR A 103 -6.02 17.70 3.21
N PHE A 104 -6.34 16.43 2.93
CA PHE A 104 -5.35 15.35 2.90
C PHE A 104 -4.39 15.44 1.71
N SER A 105 -4.84 15.99 0.59
CA SER A 105 -3.97 16.24 -0.56
C SER A 105 -2.85 17.26 -0.27
N LYS A 106 -3.09 18.18 0.68
CA LYS A 106 -2.12 19.18 1.12
C LYS A 106 -1.16 18.68 2.18
N GLN A 107 -1.50 17.60 2.88
CA GLN A 107 -0.65 17.02 3.93
C GLN A 107 0.60 16.37 3.35
N SER A 108 1.68 16.30 4.13
CA SER A 108 2.87 15.53 3.76
C SER A 108 2.55 14.04 3.66
N LEU A 109 3.37 13.31 2.90
CA LEU A 109 3.24 11.86 2.79
C LEU A 109 3.29 11.18 4.17
N HIS A 110 4.17 11.63 5.03
CA HIS A 110 4.32 11.17 6.41
C HIS A 110 3.01 11.28 7.21
N HIS A 111 2.33 12.43 7.17
CA HIS A 111 1.05 12.59 7.87
C HIS A 111 -0.05 11.67 7.33
N ILE A 112 -0.12 11.46 6.02
CA ILE A 112 -1.09 10.53 5.45
C ILE A 112 -0.82 9.10 5.93
N LEU A 113 0.45 8.68 5.97
CA LEU A 113 0.84 7.36 6.48
C LEU A 113 0.46 7.19 7.96
N LEU A 114 0.62 8.23 8.79
CA LEU A 114 0.18 8.22 10.19
C LEU A 114 -1.34 7.99 10.31
N TRP A 115 -2.13 8.70 9.52
CA TRP A 115 -3.59 8.52 9.51
C TRP A 115 -4.00 7.12 9.07
N ILE A 116 -3.32 6.57 8.06
CA ILE A 116 -3.59 5.21 7.59
C ILE A 116 -3.20 4.18 8.65
N ALA A 117 -2.02 4.30 9.24
CA ALA A 117 -1.57 3.37 10.29
C ALA A 117 -2.49 3.40 11.52
N GLY A 118 -2.94 4.60 11.93
CA GLY A 118 -3.94 4.77 12.96
C GLY A 118 -5.28 4.13 12.61
N GLY A 119 -5.76 4.35 11.39
CA GLY A 119 -6.99 3.76 10.88
C GLY A 119 -6.95 2.23 10.80
N LEU A 120 -5.82 1.65 10.35
CA LEU A 120 -5.60 0.20 10.34
C LEU A 120 -5.62 -0.39 11.75
N THR A 121 -4.95 0.28 12.69
CA THR A 121 -4.95 -0.13 14.10
C THR A 121 -6.38 -0.12 14.67
N MET A 122 -7.12 0.96 14.44
CA MET A 122 -8.51 1.09 14.88
C MET A 122 -9.42 0.06 14.24
N LEU A 123 -9.23 -0.24 12.95
CA LEU A 123 -10.00 -1.28 12.25
C LEU A 123 -9.80 -2.66 12.90
N GLY A 124 -8.54 -3.02 13.19
CA GLY A 124 -8.23 -4.27 13.87
C GLY A 124 -8.86 -4.34 15.28
N LEU A 125 -8.73 -3.27 16.07
CA LEU A 125 -9.31 -3.19 17.41
C LEU A 125 -10.85 -3.23 17.40
N THR A 126 -11.48 -2.55 16.44
CA THR A 126 -12.94 -2.56 16.29
C THR A 126 -13.46 -3.97 16.03
N ASN A 127 -12.79 -4.73 15.18
CA ASN A 127 -13.21 -6.10 14.86
C ASN A 127 -12.92 -7.12 15.97
N ILE A 128 -12.01 -6.81 16.92
CA ILE A 128 -11.79 -7.66 18.09
C ILE A 128 -12.77 -7.33 19.22
N LEU A 129 -12.92 -6.03 19.51
CA LEU A 129 -13.54 -5.59 20.78
C LEU A 129 -15.04 -5.30 20.64
N VAL A 130 -15.47 -4.73 19.53
CA VAL A 130 -16.80 -4.14 19.41
C VAL A 130 -17.68 -4.88 18.39
N HIS A 131 -17.12 -5.46 17.36
CA HIS A 131 -17.83 -6.12 16.24
C HIS A 131 -18.96 -5.25 15.67
N TRP A 132 -18.69 -3.96 15.46
CA TRP A 132 -19.69 -2.99 15.00
C TRP A 132 -19.53 -2.74 13.49
N ASP A 133 -20.44 -3.29 12.71
CA ASP A 133 -20.43 -3.26 11.24
C ASP A 133 -20.31 -1.83 10.68
N PHE A 134 -21.10 -0.89 11.21
CA PHE A 134 -21.10 0.49 10.74
C PHE A 134 -19.74 1.17 10.94
N LEU A 135 -19.11 0.99 12.11
CA LEU A 135 -17.79 1.56 12.40
C LEU A 135 -16.70 0.93 11.53
N SER A 136 -16.80 -0.37 11.30
CA SER A 136 -15.88 -1.08 10.41
C SER A 136 -15.95 -0.55 8.98
N LEU A 137 -17.16 -0.38 8.42
CA LEU A 137 -17.37 0.18 7.09
C LEU A 137 -16.92 1.64 6.99
N LEU A 138 -17.15 2.44 8.02
CA LEU A 138 -16.67 3.83 8.08
C LEU A 138 -15.14 3.90 8.07
N LEU A 139 -14.46 3.03 8.84
CA LEU A 139 -13.00 2.94 8.84
C LEU A 139 -12.45 2.47 7.48
N ILE A 140 -13.09 1.50 6.84
CA ILE A 140 -12.73 1.03 5.50
C ILE A 140 -12.88 2.16 4.48
N THR A 141 -14.00 2.91 4.53
CA THR A 141 -14.20 4.09 3.68
C THR A 141 -13.08 5.11 3.86
N PHE A 142 -12.75 5.42 5.10
CA PHE A 142 -11.69 6.36 5.44
C PHE A 142 -10.32 5.88 4.94
N LEU A 143 -10.00 4.61 5.17
CA LEU A 143 -8.74 3.99 4.70
C LEU A 143 -8.65 3.97 3.19
N GLY A 144 -9.70 3.55 2.48
CA GLY A 144 -9.74 3.55 1.02
C GLY A 144 -9.54 4.95 0.43
N TYR A 145 -10.15 5.96 1.05
CA TYR A 145 -9.96 7.36 0.70
C TYR A 145 -8.51 7.81 0.85
N LEU A 146 -7.87 7.52 1.98
CA LEU A 146 -6.48 7.92 2.24
C LEU A 146 -5.48 7.17 1.36
N VAL A 147 -5.66 5.86 1.18
CA VAL A 147 -4.78 5.03 0.35
C VAL A 147 -4.77 5.53 -1.10
N ALA A 148 -5.91 5.95 -1.64
CA ALA A 148 -5.98 6.50 -2.99
C ALA A 148 -5.20 7.83 -3.15
N LYS A 149 -4.90 8.55 -2.07
CA LYS A 149 -4.08 9.78 -2.10
C LYS A 149 -2.57 9.51 -2.12
N ILE A 150 -2.12 8.32 -1.70
CA ILE A 150 -0.68 8.00 -1.64
C ILE A 150 -0.06 7.90 -3.03
N ASN A 151 -0.67 7.13 -3.93
CA ASN A 151 -0.08 6.83 -5.24
C ASN A 151 0.24 8.08 -6.07
N PRO A 152 -0.69 9.06 -6.22
CA PRO A 152 -0.40 10.31 -6.92
C PRO A 152 0.73 11.11 -6.25
N LYS A 153 0.78 11.11 -4.90
CA LYS A 153 1.84 11.80 -4.16
C LYS A 153 3.22 11.19 -4.38
N VAL A 154 3.33 9.88 -4.24
CA VAL A 154 4.59 9.17 -4.49
C VAL A 154 5.04 9.37 -5.94
N SER A 155 4.13 9.25 -6.91
CA SER A 155 4.42 9.48 -8.32
C SER A 155 4.88 10.92 -8.59
N SER A 156 4.24 11.92 -7.99
CA SER A 156 4.62 13.32 -8.12
C SER A 156 6.02 13.59 -7.55
N LEU A 157 6.34 13.01 -6.40
CA LEU A 157 7.67 13.11 -5.78
C LEU A 157 8.74 12.49 -6.67
N LEU A 158 8.49 11.30 -7.20
CA LEU A 158 9.41 10.63 -8.12
C LEU A 158 9.67 11.47 -9.37
N MET A 159 8.59 11.99 -10.00
CA MET A 159 8.69 12.80 -11.22
C MET A 159 9.40 14.15 -11.00
N SER A 160 9.26 14.74 -9.82
CA SER A 160 9.87 16.06 -9.52
C SER A 160 11.35 15.98 -9.18
N LYS A 161 11.82 14.83 -8.69
CA LYS A 161 13.16 14.68 -8.09
C LYS A 161 14.11 13.80 -8.91
N LEU A 162 13.61 12.95 -9.82
CA LEU A 162 14.43 12.03 -10.59
C LEU A 162 14.64 12.51 -12.03
N PRO A 163 15.88 12.38 -12.55
CA PRO A 163 16.13 12.45 -13.99
C PRO A 163 15.34 11.37 -14.73
N ALA A 164 14.87 11.68 -15.95
CA ALA A 164 14.04 10.77 -16.75
C ALA A 164 14.66 9.37 -16.93
N GLU A 165 15.98 9.28 -17.01
CA GLU A 165 16.74 8.04 -17.19
C GLU A 165 16.61 7.07 -15.99
N LYS A 166 16.51 7.62 -14.76
CA LYS A 166 16.43 6.84 -13.51
C LYS A 166 14.99 6.66 -13.02
N LEU A 167 14.05 7.45 -13.56
CA LEU A 167 12.65 7.44 -13.12
C LEU A 167 11.99 6.07 -13.32
N ALA A 168 12.16 5.47 -14.50
CA ALA A 168 11.52 4.20 -14.83
C ALA A 168 12.02 3.05 -13.93
N SER A 169 13.33 2.92 -13.73
CA SER A 169 13.92 1.86 -12.92
C SER A 169 13.57 2.00 -11.44
N THR A 170 13.68 3.21 -10.89
CA THR A 170 13.39 3.48 -9.46
C THR A 170 11.90 3.33 -9.15
N SER A 171 11.01 3.83 -10.01
CA SER A 171 9.56 3.66 -9.82
C SER A 171 9.13 2.21 -9.93
N SER A 172 9.71 1.43 -10.87
CA SER A 172 9.46 0.00 -10.99
C SER A 172 9.93 -0.77 -9.76
N PHE A 173 11.10 -0.45 -9.23
CA PHE A 173 11.62 -1.07 -8.00
C PHE A 173 10.71 -0.82 -6.79
N LEU A 174 10.33 0.45 -6.55
CA LEU A 174 9.38 0.78 -5.48
C LEU A 174 8.02 0.14 -5.68
N GLY A 175 7.51 0.17 -6.91
CA GLY A 175 6.25 -0.45 -7.28
C GLY A 175 6.26 -1.97 -7.02
N LEU A 176 7.34 -2.66 -7.37
CA LEU A 176 7.51 -4.10 -7.09
C LEU A 176 7.49 -4.37 -5.58
N MET A 177 8.29 -3.65 -4.80
CA MET A 177 8.36 -3.86 -3.35
C MET A 177 7.00 -3.68 -2.67
N VAL A 178 6.31 -2.61 -3.03
CA VAL A 178 5.00 -2.26 -2.45
C VAL A 178 3.91 -3.22 -2.93
N SER A 179 3.87 -3.54 -4.24
CA SER A 179 2.84 -4.43 -4.81
C SER A 179 3.01 -5.87 -4.37
N PHE A 180 4.25 -6.35 -4.17
CA PHE A 180 4.50 -7.71 -3.70
C PHE A 180 4.05 -7.94 -2.25
N ALA A 181 4.00 -6.88 -1.45
CA ALA A 181 3.53 -6.94 -0.07
C ALA A 181 2.04 -7.32 0.04
N MET A 182 1.19 -6.88 -0.92
CA MET A 182 -0.25 -7.16 -0.89
C MET A 182 -0.57 -8.67 -0.95
N PRO A 183 -0.12 -9.45 -1.94
CA PRO A 183 -0.41 -10.89 -1.99
C PRO A 183 0.20 -11.65 -0.82
N LEU A 184 1.39 -11.26 -0.34
CA LEU A 184 1.98 -11.87 0.86
C LEU A 184 1.13 -11.61 2.10
N GLY A 185 0.72 -10.37 2.31
CA GLY A 185 -0.18 -10.00 3.39
C GLY A 185 -1.50 -10.76 3.32
N THR A 186 -2.14 -10.77 2.15
CA THR A 186 -3.39 -11.50 1.93
C THR A 186 -3.25 -12.99 2.25
N ALA A 187 -2.22 -13.66 1.74
CA ALA A 187 -1.98 -15.08 1.99
C ALA A 187 -1.76 -15.37 3.48
N LEU A 188 -0.93 -14.58 4.15
CA LEU A 188 -0.60 -14.73 5.56
C LEU A 188 -1.85 -14.53 6.43
N PHE A 189 -2.57 -13.44 6.24
CA PHE A 189 -3.72 -13.11 7.06
C PHE A 189 -4.95 -13.98 6.78
N SER A 190 -5.16 -14.41 5.52
CA SER A 190 -6.19 -15.40 5.20
C SER A 190 -5.90 -16.72 5.90
N SER A 191 -4.65 -17.17 5.92
CA SER A 191 -4.25 -18.40 6.63
C SER A 191 -4.47 -18.26 8.14
N LEU A 192 -4.11 -17.12 8.74
CA LEU A 192 -4.38 -16.85 10.15
C LEU A 192 -5.88 -16.80 10.45
N ALA A 193 -6.68 -16.19 9.58
CA ALA A 193 -8.12 -16.05 9.76
C ALA A 193 -8.86 -17.39 9.66
N ILE A 194 -8.38 -18.33 8.82
CA ILE A 194 -8.89 -19.71 8.79
C ILE A 194 -8.67 -20.40 10.13
N TRP A 195 -7.52 -20.15 10.76
CA TRP A 195 -7.22 -20.74 12.05
C TRP A 195 -7.97 -20.05 13.19
N SER A 196 -7.93 -18.71 13.24
CA SER A 196 -8.63 -17.91 14.26
C SER A 196 -8.81 -16.47 13.79
N LEU A 197 -10.06 -16.05 13.58
CA LEU A 197 -10.40 -14.67 13.24
C LEU A 197 -9.92 -13.64 14.29
N PRO A 198 -10.14 -13.87 15.62
CA PRO A 198 -9.62 -12.94 16.63
C PRO A 198 -8.11 -12.81 16.62
N LEU A 199 -7.38 -13.91 16.36
CA LEU A 199 -5.92 -13.90 16.25
C LEU A 199 -5.47 -13.08 15.03
N ALA A 200 -6.13 -13.28 13.88
CA ALA A 200 -5.82 -12.53 12.67
C ALA A 200 -6.00 -11.01 12.88
N TRP A 201 -7.14 -10.59 13.44
CA TRP A 201 -7.38 -9.19 13.76
C TRP A 201 -6.44 -8.65 14.85
N GLY A 202 -6.05 -9.50 15.82
CA GLY A 202 -5.08 -9.13 16.86
C GLY A 202 -3.71 -8.81 16.27
N ILE A 203 -3.18 -9.71 15.44
CA ILE A 203 -1.90 -9.50 14.76
C ILE A 203 -1.99 -8.31 13.80
N PHE A 204 -3.13 -8.15 13.10
CA PHE A 204 -3.39 -7.00 12.23
C PHE A 204 -3.32 -5.68 13.00
N ALA A 205 -3.97 -5.58 14.16
CA ALA A 205 -3.94 -4.39 15.01
C ALA A 205 -2.53 -4.09 15.54
N ILE A 206 -1.78 -5.12 15.97
CA ILE A 206 -0.40 -4.97 16.44
C ILE A 206 0.51 -4.47 15.32
N LEU A 207 0.40 -5.01 14.11
CA LEU A 207 1.18 -4.54 12.96
C LEU A 207 0.77 -3.13 12.52
N GLY A 208 -0.51 -2.79 12.58
CA GLY A 208 -0.99 -1.42 12.37
C GLY A 208 -0.37 -0.46 13.38
N PHE A 209 -0.36 -0.82 14.66
CA PHE A 209 0.24 -0.02 15.73
C PHE A 209 1.77 0.09 15.60
N THR A 210 2.46 -0.99 15.24
CA THR A 210 3.90 -0.93 14.93
C THR A 210 4.19 0.01 13.77
N THR A 211 3.38 -0.01 12.72
CA THR A 211 3.48 0.92 11.60
C THR A 211 3.30 2.36 12.05
N LEU A 212 2.32 2.60 12.94
CA LEU A 212 2.10 3.91 13.56
C LEU A 212 3.34 4.40 14.32
N LEU A 213 3.94 3.56 15.15
CA LEU A 213 5.17 3.88 15.90
C LEU A 213 6.39 4.14 15.00
N LEU A 214 6.50 3.40 13.90
CA LEU A 214 7.59 3.61 12.92
C LEU A 214 7.45 4.93 12.19
N THR A 215 6.21 5.37 11.96
CA THR A 215 5.91 6.64 11.31
C THR A 215 5.92 7.83 12.28
N THR A 216 5.80 7.68 13.57
CA THR A 216 5.85 8.80 14.53
C THR A 216 7.27 9.28 14.88
N LYS A 217 8.30 8.50 14.59
CA LYS A 217 9.72 8.79 14.90
C LYS A 217 10.53 9.03 13.63
#